data_0fb65d15333ce10575fc9ed363653c65
#
_entry.id   0fb65d15333ce10575fc9ed363653c65
#
_cell.length_a   1.000
_cell.length_b   1.000
_cell.length_c   1.000
_cell.angle_alpha   90.00
_cell.angle_beta   90.00
_cell.angle_gamma   90.00
#
_symmetry.space_group_name_H-M   'P 1'
#
loop_
_entity.id
_entity.type
_entity.pdbx_description
1 polymer ?
#
loop_
_entity_poly.entity_id
_entity_poly.type
_entity_poly.pdbx_seq_one_letter_code
_entity_poly.pdbx_strand_id
1 'polypeptide(L)'
;PVILLPGSFSNRRFWYSPKCIGLGPYLARAGFDVWIAEMRGHGLSPRNRDYSRNTVSDYVRYDLPAIADFVHEQNPQKAHWLGHSLGGITLAGALGGHYLSESKVASAVLFGSQVSRVYWPLKVPPLEWGSRLLLKRFSVISGSRLKRGPEDEPIGLAVESLRWHGLFGRFGDADRDWWAGLAEVRVPVMAVAALGDHQDPAWACEKLLKQFGSPLSEFLCLGKKHGFSGDFGHVEMLVSKEAQREVWPLVEQWLRKSPQVAAELESGELEGNKAVSAE
;
A
#
# COMPACT_ATOMS: atom_id res chain seq x y z
N PRO A 1 11.89 9.95 8.33
CA PRO A 1 11.10 8.81 8.84
C PRO A 1 10.57 7.95 7.69
N VAL A 2 10.43 6.64 7.97
CA VAL A 2 9.84 5.65 7.06
C VAL A 2 8.76 4.90 7.81
N ILE A 3 7.53 4.91 7.29
CA ILE A 3 6.36 4.26 7.89
C ILE A 3 6.01 3.01 7.09
N LEU A 4 5.95 1.86 7.74
CA LEU A 4 5.69 0.55 7.15
C LEU A 4 4.29 0.05 7.54
N LEU A 5 3.44 -0.22 6.54
CA LEU A 5 2.07 -0.69 6.70
C LEU A 5 1.95 -2.16 6.25
N PRO A 6 1.60 -3.11 7.14
CA PRO A 6 1.40 -4.50 6.77
C PRO A 6 0.13 -4.70 5.93
N GLY A 7 0.07 -5.83 5.24
CA GLY A 7 -1.10 -6.26 4.49
C GLY A 7 -2.15 -6.97 5.35
N SER A 8 -3.21 -7.46 4.69
CA SER A 8 -4.26 -8.26 5.33
C SER A 8 -3.69 -9.48 6.05
N PHE A 9 -4.34 -9.87 7.14
CA PHE A 9 -3.98 -11.00 7.99
C PHE A 9 -2.58 -10.92 8.62
N SER A 10 -1.91 -9.77 8.49
CA SER A 10 -0.54 -9.52 8.93
C SER A 10 -0.49 -8.49 10.05
N ASN A 11 0.65 -8.46 10.73
CA ASN A 11 0.98 -7.47 11.73
C ASN A 11 2.43 -6.99 11.53
N ARG A 12 2.96 -6.23 12.49
CA ARG A 12 4.35 -5.72 12.44
C ARG A 12 5.41 -6.77 12.13
N ARG A 13 5.17 -8.05 12.47
CA ARG A 13 6.12 -9.16 12.22
C ARG A 13 6.36 -9.45 10.74
N PHE A 14 5.54 -8.92 9.87
CA PHE A 14 5.77 -8.96 8.43
C PHE A 14 7.05 -8.20 8.04
N TRP A 15 7.33 -7.10 8.73
CA TRP A 15 8.45 -6.21 8.43
C TRP A 15 9.74 -6.57 9.15
N TYR A 16 9.68 -7.42 10.17
CA TYR A 16 10.85 -7.91 10.91
C TYR A 16 10.60 -9.24 11.62
N SER A 17 11.64 -10.08 11.68
CA SER A 17 11.66 -11.30 12.47
C SER A 17 12.27 -11.07 13.87
N PRO A 18 12.12 -12.03 14.81
CA PRO A 18 12.82 -11.99 16.10
C PRO A 18 14.35 -11.88 16.00
N LYS A 19 14.91 -12.29 14.85
CA LYS A 19 16.35 -12.19 14.55
C LYS A 19 16.76 -10.84 13.94
N CYS A 20 15.89 -9.83 13.99
CA CYS A 20 16.09 -8.52 13.35
C CYS A 20 16.39 -8.62 11.85
N ILE A 21 15.75 -9.58 11.15
CA ILE A 21 15.81 -9.72 9.69
C ILE A 21 14.46 -9.24 9.13
N GLY A 22 14.49 -8.38 8.15
CA GLY A 22 13.32 -7.82 7.48
C GLY A 22 13.65 -6.46 6.86
N LEU A 23 12.77 -5.94 6.02
CA LEU A 23 12.95 -4.63 5.39
C LEU A 23 13.03 -3.51 6.43
N GLY A 24 12.26 -3.58 7.52
CA GLY A 24 12.33 -2.59 8.59
C GLY A 24 13.73 -2.48 9.21
N PRO A 25 14.31 -3.55 9.78
CA PRO A 25 15.69 -3.53 10.28
C PRO A 25 16.75 -3.22 9.22
N TYR A 26 16.51 -3.56 7.95
CA TYR A 26 17.41 -3.19 6.85
C TYR A 26 17.47 -1.69 6.68
N LEU A 27 16.31 -1.03 6.54
CA LEU A 27 16.21 0.42 6.39
C LEU A 27 16.74 1.17 7.63
N ALA A 28 16.48 0.65 8.84
CA ALA A 28 17.02 1.23 10.06
C ALA A 28 18.58 1.21 10.07
N ARG A 29 19.20 0.10 9.63
CA ARG A 29 20.67 0.05 9.45
C ARG A 29 21.18 0.96 8.36
N ALA A 30 20.35 1.25 7.35
CA ALA A 30 20.66 2.21 6.30
C ALA A 30 20.50 3.68 6.75
N GLY A 31 20.13 3.92 8.02
CA GLY A 31 20.05 5.25 8.63
C GLY A 31 18.66 5.90 8.59
N PHE A 32 17.61 5.17 8.20
CA PHE A 32 16.24 5.68 8.27
C PHE A 32 15.65 5.53 9.67
N ASP A 33 14.83 6.47 10.07
CA ASP A 33 13.98 6.42 11.26
C ASP A 33 12.72 5.60 10.93
N VAL A 34 12.70 4.32 11.32
CA VAL A 34 11.69 3.33 10.87
C VAL A 34 10.58 3.14 11.88
N TRP A 35 9.35 3.39 11.44
CA TRP A 35 8.10 3.22 12.17
C TRP A 35 7.28 2.09 11.55
N ILE A 36 6.86 1.12 12.36
CA ILE A 36 6.01 0.03 11.89
C ILE A 36 4.64 0.20 12.53
N ALA A 37 3.67 0.57 11.71
CA ALA A 37 2.31 0.83 12.17
C ALA A 37 1.43 -0.43 12.06
N GLU A 38 0.52 -0.58 13.00
CA GLU A 38 -0.52 -1.61 13.00
C GLU A 38 -1.90 -0.95 13.04
N MET A 39 -2.75 -1.28 12.09
CA MET A 39 -4.12 -0.78 12.06
C MET A 39 -4.91 -1.22 13.30
N ARG A 40 -5.98 -0.51 13.62
CA ARG A 40 -6.84 -0.86 14.75
C ARG A 40 -7.21 -2.34 14.76
N GLY A 41 -7.00 -2.99 15.90
CA GLY A 41 -7.36 -4.39 16.11
C GLY A 41 -6.36 -5.41 15.58
N HIS A 42 -5.22 -5.00 15.03
CA HIS A 42 -4.13 -5.87 14.58
C HIS A 42 -2.92 -5.76 15.50
N GLY A 43 -2.21 -6.87 15.68
CA GLY A 43 -0.99 -6.92 16.46
C GLY A 43 -1.15 -6.43 17.89
N LEU A 44 -0.50 -5.31 18.24
CA LEU A 44 -0.59 -4.66 19.55
C LEU A 44 -1.67 -3.57 19.60
N SER A 45 -2.21 -3.16 18.45
CA SER A 45 -3.30 -2.18 18.42
C SER A 45 -4.59 -2.79 18.98
N PRO A 46 -5.24 -2.16 19.97
CA PRO A 46 -6.39 -2.74 20.61
C PRO A 46 -7.58 -2.91 19.67
N ARG A 47 -8.32 -3.99 19.85
CA ARG A 47 -9.63 -4.18 19.20
C ARG A 47 -10.65 -3.25 19.80
N ASN A 48 -11.30 -2.45 18.97
CA ASN A 48 -12.46 -1.66 19.40
C ASN A 48 -13.69 -2.56 19.63
N ARG A 49 -14.71 -2.03 20.32
CA ARG A 49 -15.94 -2.77 20.66
C ARG A 49 -16.64 -3.34 19.43
N ASP A 50 -16.67 -2.59 18.33
CA ASP A 50 -17.33 -2.95 17.08
C ASP A 50 -16.34 -3.43 16.01
N TYR A 51 -15.30 -4.19 16.43
CA TYR A 51 -14.21 -4.63 15.56
C TYR A 51 -14.67 -5.21 14.21
N SER A 52 -15.72 -6.05 14.22
CA SER A 52 -16.28 -6.66 13.01
C SER A 52 -16.78 -5.66 11.97
N ARG A 53 -17.08 -4.44 12.38
CA ARG A 53 -17.59 -3.37 11.53
C ARG A 53 -16.50 -2.48 10.94
N ASN A 54 -15.26 -2.61 11.43
CA ASN A 54 -14.14 -1.85 10.87
C ASN A 54 -14.03 -2.08 9.37
N THR A 55 -13.77 -1.02 8.65
CA THR A 55 -13.67 -0.96 7.19
C THR A 55 -12.33 -0.39 6.76
N VAL A 56 -11.99 -0.51 5.50
CA VAL A 56 -10.82 0.19 4.94
C VAL A 56 -11.01 1.70 5.05
N SER A 57 -12.26 2.18 4.92
CA SER A 57 -12.59 3.60 5.14
C SER A 57 -12.19 4.08 6.55
N ASP A 58 -12.33 3.23 7.58
CA ASP A 58 -11.88 3.60 8.94
C ASP A 58 -10.36 3.76 9.02
N TYR A 59 -9.62 2.86 8.38
CA TYR A 59 -8.15 2.94 8.30
C TYR A 59 -7.70 4.20 7.55
N VAL A 60 -8.33 4.47 6.42
CA VAL A 60 -8.05 5.62 5.54
C VAL A 60 -8.33 6.95 6.25
N ARG A 61 -9.48 7.05 6.92
CA ARG A 61 -9.98 8.31 7.49
C ARG A 61 -9.39 8.64 8.86
N TYR A 62 -9.04 7.62 9.63
CA TYR A 62 -8.67 7.81 11.03
C TYR A 62 -7.29 7.26 11.38
N ASP A 63 -6.96 6.02 10.95
CA ASP A 63 -5.71 5.39 11.39
C ASP A 63 -4.50 6.03 10.72
N LEU A 64 -4.52 6.19 9.37
CA LEU A 64 -3.39 6.77 8.67
C LEU A 64 -3.12 8.24 9.05
N PRO A 65 -4.12 9.12 9.12
CA PRO A 65 -3.91 10.47 9.63
C PRO A 65 -3.32 10.50 11.05
N ALA A 66 -3.85 9.67 11.97
CA ALA A 66 -3.35 9.61 13.34
C ALA A 66 -1.89 9.11 13.41
N ILE A 67 -1.53 8.10 12.58
CA ILE A 67 -0.14 7.64 12.46
C ILE A 67 0.75 8.76 11.92
N ALA A 68 0.29 9.48 10.89
CA ALA A 68 1.02 10.59 10.29
C ALA A 68 1.27 11.72 11.30
N ASP A 69 0.24 12.07 12.06
CA ASP A 69 0.33 13.11 13.09
C ASP A 69 1.31 12.70 14.18
N PHE A 70 1.17 11.48 14.70
CA PHE A 70 2.04 10.95 15.74
C PHE A 70 3.51 10.90 15.31
N VAL A 71 3.80 10.37 14.12
CA VAL A 71 5.18 10.30 13.61
C VAL A 71 5.75 11.70 13.36
N HIS A 72 4.93 12.61 12.83
CA HIS A 72 5.35 13.98 12.58
C HIS A 72 5.65 14.77 13.87
N GLU A 73 4.94 14.50 14.94
CA GLU A 73 5.24 15.06 16.28
C GLU A 73 6.59 14.59 16.82
N GLN A 74 6.98 13.34 16.54
CA GLN A 74 8.28 12.80 16.96
C GLN A 74 9.42 13.20 16.01
N ASN A 75 9.13 13.30 14.71
CA ASN A 75 10.07 13.68 13.68
C ASN A 75 9.35 14.52 12.61
N PRO A 76 9.55 15.86 12.58
CA PRO A 76 8.79 16.77 11.73
C PRO A 76 9.16 16.71 10.25
N GLN A 77 10.05 15.82 9.84
CA GLN A 77 10.35 15.60 8.42
C GLN A 77 9.18 14.87 7.73
N LYS A 78 9.02 15.12 6.43
CA LYS A 78 8.11 14.33 5.60
C LYS A 78 8.51 12.85 5.66
N ALA A 79 7.54 11.96 5.85
CA ALA A 79 7.78 10.53 5.95
C ALA A 79 7.62 9.82 4.60
N HIS A 80 8.46 8.82 4.34
CA HIS A 80 8.20 7.82 3.30
C HIS A 80 7.19 6.79 3.80
N TRP A 81 6.23 6.43 2.99
CA TRP A 81 5.19 5.47 3.33
C TRP A 81 5.30 4.21 2.47
N LEU A 82 5.45 3.06 3.08
CA LEU A 82 5.57 1.78 2.40
C LEU A 82 4.41 0.88 2.82
N GLY A 83 3.55 0.51 1.88
CA GLY A 83 2.39 -0.34 2.14
C GLY A 83 2.44 -1.64 1.34
N HIS A 84 2.24 -2.79 2.01
CA HIS A 84 2.08 -4.07 1.35
C HIS A 84 0.60 -4.44 1.24
N SER A 85 0.15 -4.88 0.06
CA SER A 85 -1.20 -5.38 -0.17
C SER A 85 -2.27 -4.40 0.35
N LEU A 86 -3.09 -4.79 1.34
CA LEU A 86 -4.08 -3.91 1.98
C LEU A 86 -3.43 -2.62 2.53
N GLY A 87 -2.21 -2.68 3.08
CA GLY A 87 -1.51 -1.48 3.56
C GLY A 87 -1.26 -0.47 2.45
N GLY A 88 -0.91 -0.93 1.25
CA GLY A 88 -0.76 -0.05 0.09
C GLY A 88 -2.09 0.45 -0.47
N ILE A 89 -3.14 -0.39 -0.46
CA ILE A 89 -4.50 0.03 -0.82
C ILE A 89 -5.01 1.13 0.12
N THR A 90 -4.77 0.96 1.43
CA THR A 90 -5.16 1.94 2.45
C THR A 90 -4.39 3.25 2.27
N LEU A 91 -3.09 3.17 1.97
CA LEU A 91 -2.27 4.35 1.66
C LEU A 91 -2.77 5.09 0.41
N ALA A 92 -3.03 4.35 -0.68
CA ALA A 92 -3.61 4.92 -1.89
C ALA A 92 -4.97 5.59 -1.62
N GLY A 93 -5.82 4.94 -0.81
CA GLY A 93 -7.11 5.50 -0.39
C GLY A 93 -6.96 6.77 0.43
N ALA A 94 -5.98 6.83 1.34
CA ALA A 94 -5.76 8.00 2.19
C ALA A 94 -5.22 9.21 1.40
N LEU A 95 -4.35 8.95 0.41
CA LEU A 95 -3.86 9.98 -0.51
C LEU A 95 -4.98 10.44 -1.46
N GLY A 96 -5.61 9.53 -2.19
CA GLY A 96 -6.68 9.87 -3.13
C GLY A 96 -7.95 10.41 -2.46
N GLY A 97 -8.19 10.06 -1.21
CA GLY A 97 -9.25 10.64 -0.38
C GLY A 97 -8.87 11.98 0.26
N HIS A 98 -7.63 12.45 0.11
CA HIS A 98 -7.10 13.65 0.78
C HIS A 98 -7.28 13.62 2.32
N TYR A 99 -7.19 12.43 2.91
CA TYR A 99 -7.19 12.25 4.37
C TYR A 99 -5.77 12.31 4.94
N LEU A 100 -4.78 11.91 4.14
CA LEU A 100 -3.36 12.05 4.43
C LEU A 100 -2.82 13.29 3.70
N SER A 101 -2.34 14.27 4.45
CA SER A 101 -1.76 15.49 3.86
C SER A 101 -0.44 15.19 3.16
N GLU A 102 -0.31 15.57 1.90
CA GLU A 102 0.93 15.45 1.12
C GLU A 102 2.11 16.24 1.74
N SER A 103 1.80 17.27 2.55
CA SER A 103 2.85 18.02 3.27
C SER A 103 3.61 17.15 4.28
N LYS A 104 3.08 16.00 4.69
CA LYS A 104 3.69 15.04 5.60
C LYS A 104 4.27 13.81 4.87
N VAL A 105 4.16 13.74 3.54
CA VAL A 105 4.57 12.58 2.73
C VAL A 105 5.75 12.94 1.83
N ALA A 106 6.86 12.23 1.99
CA ALA A 106 8.04 12.35 1.14
C ALA A 106 7.91 11.52 -0.14
N SER A 107 7.43 10.29 -0.02
CA SER A 107 7.07 9.40 -1.14
C SER A 107 6.19 8.26 -0.65
N ALA A 108 5.55 7.56 -1.59
CA ALA A 108 4.78 6.35 -1.36
C ALA A 108 5.36 5.16 -2.13
N VAL A 109 5.41 3.97 -1.50
CA VAL A 109 5.77 2.71 -2.16
C VAL A 109 4.67 1.69 -1.91
N LEU A 110 4.11 1.15 -3.00
CA LEU A 110 2.98 0.22 -2.98
C LEU A 110 3.47 -1.17 -3.44
N PHE A 111 3.52 -2.14 -2.52
CA PHE A 111 3.93 -3.51 -2.84
C PHE A 111 2.72 -4.40 -3.05
N GLY A 112 2.59 -5.01 -4.22
CA GLY A 112 1.49 -5.94 -4.51
C GLY A 112 0.13 -5.36 -4.15
N SER A 113 -0.15 -4.12 -4.56
CA SER A 113 -1.37 -3.42 -4.17
C SER A 113 -2.18 -3.03 -5.39
N GLN A 114 -3.46 -3.38 -5.40
CA GLN A 114 -4.36 -3.10 -6.50
C GLN A 114 -5.83 -3.04 -6.05
N VAL A 115 -6.70 -2.40 -6.86
CA VAL A 115 -8.14 -2.27 -6.61
C VAL A 115 -8.99 -2.63 -7.83
N SER A 116 -8.39 -3.18 -8.87
CA SER A 116 -9.06 -3.41 -10.17
C SER A 116 -9.40 -4.86 -10.45
N ARG A 117 -8.60 -5.81 -9.92
CA ARG A 117 -8.83 -7.24 -10.14
C ARG A 117 -9.89 -7.75 -9.18
N VAL A 118 -10.92 -8.36 -9.74
CA VAL A 118 -11.96 -9.03 -8.98
C VAL A 118 -12.45 -10.25 -9.77
N TYR A 119 -12.93 -11.25 -9.05
CA TYR A 119 -13.60 -12.40 -9.66
C TYR A 119 -14.87 -11.92 -10.37
N TRP A 120 -14.94 -12.08 -11.69
CA TRP A 120 -15.99 -11.49 -12.54
C TRP A 120 -17.44 -11.71 -12.05
N PRO A 121 -17.84 -12.90 -11.58
CA PRO A 121 -19.21 -13.09 -11.08
C PRO A 121 -19.59 -12.17 -9.92
N LEU A 122 -18.63 -11.76 -9.09
CA LEU A 122 -18.85 -10.84 -7.96
C LEU A 122 -19.08 -9.39 -8.39
N LYS A 123 -18.91 -9.06 -9.69
CA LYS A 123 -19.29 -7.74 -10.25
C LYS A 123 -20.79 -7.64 -10.49
N VAL A 124 -21.48 -8.75 -10.69
CA VAL A 124 -22.88 -8.77 -11.07
C VAL A 124 -23.76 -8.55 -9.83
N PRO A 125 -24.68 -7.54 -9.84
CA PRO A 125 -25.42 -7.13 -8.64
C PRO A 125 -26.06 -8.25 -7.83
N PRO A 126 -26.78 -9.25 -8.37
CA PRO A 126 -27.38 -10.29 -7.55
C PRO A 126 -26.37 -11.10 -6.74
N LEU A 127 -25.22 -11.45 -7.36
CA LEU A 127 -24.15 -12.22 -6.68
C LEU A 127 -23.36 -11.34 -5.71
N GLU A 128 -23.05 -10.11 -6.10
CA GLU A 128 -22.38 -9.13 -5.24
C GLU A 128 -23.22 -8.86 -3.98
N TRP A 129 -24.51 -8.53 -4.14
CA TRP A 129 -25.42 -8.25 -3.03
C TRP A 129 -25.62 -9.47 -2.13
N GLY A 130 -25.84 -10.65 -2.74
CA GLY A 130 -25.98 -11.90 -2.01
C GLY A 130 -24.72 -12.25 -1.21
N SER A 131 -23.54 -12.07 -1.81
CA SER A 131 -22.25 -12.29 -1.13
C SER A 131 -22.06 -11.36 0.06
N ARG A 132 -22.35 -10.06 -0.11
CA ARG A 132 -22.28 -9.10 0.99
C ARG A 132 -23.26 -9.42 2.13
N LEU A 133 -24.48 -9.82 1.79
CA LEU A 133 -25.47 -10.21 2.79
C LEU A 133 -25.04 -11.47 3.56
N LEU A 134 -24.47 -12.46 2.86
CA LEU A 134 -23.93 -13.67 3.47
C LEU A 134 -22.75 -13.35 4.39
N LEU A 135 -21.79 -12.54 3.92
CA LEU A 135 -20.62 -12.16 4.69
C LEU A 135 -20.98 -11.44 5.99
N LYS A 136 -22.01 -10.59 5.99
CA LYS A 136 -22.49 -9.90 7.20
C LYS A 136 -22.96 -10.81 8.32
N ARG A 137 -23.12 -12.12 8.08
CA ARG A 137 -23.41 -13.12 9.13
C ARG A 137 -22.17 -13.53 9.93
N PHE A 138 -20.99 -13.18 9.46
CA PHE A 138 -19.73 -13.44 10.15
C PHE A 138 -19.22 -12.17 10.80
N SER A 139 -18.42 -12.32 11.84
CA SER A 139 -17.77 -11.18 12.50
C SER A 139 -16.37 -10.93 11.94
N VAL A 140 -15.67 -11.99 11.61
CA VAL A 140 -14.27 -11.93 11.15
C VAL A 140 -14.00 -12.99 10.09
N ILE A 141 -12.97 -12.76 9.30
CA ILE A 141 -12.34 -13.75 8.43
C ILE A 141 -11.06 -14.19 9.13
N SER A 142 -10.99 -15.46 9.51
CA SER A 142 -9.83 -15.95 10.27
C SER A 142 -8.63 -16.20 9.38
N GLY A 143 -7.55 -15.46 9.63
CA GLY A 143 -6.29 -15.62 8.91
C GLY A 143 -5.65 -16.98 9.16
N SER A 144 -5.69 -17.47 10.38
CA SER A 144 -5.12 -18.76 10.75
C SER A 144 -5.86 -19.95 10.11
N ARG A 145 -7.21 -19.93 10.08
CA ARG A 145 -8.02 -20.95 9.41
C ARG A 145 -7.81 -21.00 7.91
N LEU A 146 -7.63 -19.82 7.29
CA LEU A 146 -7.38 -19.70 5.86
C LEU A 146 -5.89 -19.86 5.50
N LYS A 147 -5.01 -20.06 6.48
CA LYS A 147 -3.54 -20.12 6.30
C LYS A 147 -2.99 -18.87 5.59
N ARG A 148 -3.60 -17.71 5.88
CA ARG A 148 -3.24 -16.42 5.27
C ARG A 148 -2.33 -15.58 6.16
N GLY A 149 -2.35 -15.80 7.48
CA GLY A 149 -1.53 -15.05 8.43
C GLY A 149 -2.01 -15.17 9.87
N PRO A 150 -1.33 -14.52 10.80
CA PRO A 150 -1.62 -14.62 12.24
C PRO A 150 -2.82 -13.79 12.69
N GLU A 151 -3.22 -12.79 11.93
CA GLU A 151 -4.31 -11.88 12.30
C GLU A 151 -5.63 -12.29 11.63
N ASP A 152 -6.73 -11.93 12.28
CA ASP A 152 -8.07 -12.03 11.71
C ASP A 152 -8.47 -10.68 11.11
N GLU A 153 -9.19 -10.69 9.98
CA GLU A 153 -9.72 -9.48 9.38
C GLU A 153 -11.18 -9.24 9.76
N PRO A 154 -11.57 -8.02 10.11
CA PRO A 154 -12.98 -7.69 10.33
C PRO A 154 -13.77 -7.87 9.04
N ILE A 155 -14.98 -8.40 9.16
CA ILE A 155 -15.81 -8.67 7.97
C ILE A 155 -16.15 -7.41 7.18
N GLY A 156 -16.16 -6.26 7.84
CA GLY A 156 -16.42 -4.97 7.22
C GLY A 156 -15.48 -4.66 6.06
N LEU A 157 -14.19 -5.06 6.15
CA LEU A 157 -13.22 -4.86 5.06
C LEU A 157 -13.63 -5.62 3.79
N ALA A 158 -14.02 -6.90 3.94
CA ALA A 158 -14.42 -7.71 2.79
C ALA A 158 -15.73 -7.19 2.18
N VAL A 159 -16.70 -6.80 3.01
CA VAL A 159 -17.97 -6.22 2.55
C VAL A 159 -17.74 -4.91 1.79
N GLU A 160 -16.83 -4.06 2.27
CA GLU A 160 -16.50 -2.81 1.60
C GLU A 160 -15.73 -3.05 0.30
N SER A 161 -14.75 -3.94 0.31
CA SER A 161 -14.00 -4.32 -0.90
C SER A 161 -14.93 -4.86 -1.99
N LEU A 162 -15.90 -5.71 -1.66
CA LEU A 162 -16.90 -6.18 -2.62
C LEU A 162 -17.74 -5.03 -3.19
N ARG A 163 -18.10 -4.05 -2.35
CA ARG A 163 -18.82 -2.86 -2.82
C ARG A 163 -18.02 -2.10 -3.89
N TRP A 164 -16.72 -1.91 -3.70
CA TRP A 164 -15.90 -1.20 -4.70
C TRP A 164 -15.84 -1.92 -6.05
N HIS A 165 -15.86 -3.25 -6.02
CA HIS A 165 -15.73 -4.08 -7.20
C HIS A 165 -17.05 -4.36 -7.91
N GLY A 166 -18.18 -4.03 -7.32
CA GLY A 166 -19.50 -4.15 -7.95
C GLY A 166 -19.64 -3.27 -9.19
N LEU A 167 -20.60 -3.58 -10.04
CA LEU A 167 -20.85 -2.87 -11.30
C LEU A 167 -21.03 -1.36 -11.11
N PHE A 168 -21.66 -0.96 -10.00
CA PHE A 168 -21.91 0.44 -9.64
C PHE A 168 -20.98 0.94 -8.52
N GLY A 169 -19.97 0.14 -8.18
CA GLY A 169 -19.03 0.47 -7.13
C GLY A 169 -17.90 1.37 -7.61
N ARG A 170 -17.27 2.03 -6.65
CA ARG A 170 -16.05 2.80 -6.87
C ARG A 170 -15.11 2.62 -5.69
N PHE A 171 -13.82 2.76 -5.94
CA PHE A 171 -12.80 2.83 -4.89
C PHE A 171 -12.95 4.17 -4.18
N GLY A 172 -13.52 4.15 -2.98
CA GLY A 172 -13.86 5.33 -2.21
C GLY A 172 -14.79 5.02 -1.05
N ASP A 173 -15.07 6.01 -0.24
CA ASP A 173 -16.06 5.95 0.82
C ASP A 173 -17.40 6.62 0.41
N ALA A 174 -18.23 6.95 1.40
CA ALA A 174 -19.50 7.61 1.14
C ALA A 174 -19.32 9.05 0.65
N ASP A 175 -18.24 9.71 1.11
CA ASP A 175 -18.05 11.15 0.93
C ASP A 175 -17.14 11.46 -0.25
N ARG A 176 -16.15 10.56 -0.56
CA ARG A 176 -15.07 10.84 -1.50
C ARG A 176 -14.80 9.67 -2.45
N ASP A 177 -14.57 10.02 -3.70
CA ASP A 177 -14.06 9.11 -4.73
C ASP A 177 -12.53 9.11 -4.68
N TRP A 178 -11.97 8.09 -4.01
CA TRP A 178 -10.51 7.98 -3.85
C TRP A 178 -9.83 7.72 -5.18
N TRP A 179 -10.49 6.94 -6.07
CA TRP A 179 -9.94 6.67 -7.40
C TRP A 179 -9.77 7.94 -8.21
N ALA A 180 -10.79 8.79 -8.25
CA ALA A 180 -10.70 10.06 -8.94
C ALA A 180 -9.66 11.00 -8.30
N GLY A 181 -9.63 11.07 -6.98
CA GLY A 181 -8.69 11.93 -6.25
C GLY A 181 -7.22 11.53 -6.39
N LEU A 182 -6.90 10.25 -6.75
CA LEU A 182 -5.51 9.87 -7.05
C LEU A 182 -4.89 10.70 -8.18
N ALA A 183 -5.69 11.18 -9.13
CA ALA A 183 -5.20 12.04 -10.21
C ALA A 183 -4.69 13.41 -9.73
N GLU A 184 -5.05 13.80 -8.51
CA GLU A 184 -4.60 15.05 -7.89
C GLU A 184 -3.36 14.89 -7.02
N VAL A 185 -2.98 13.67 -6.68
CA VAL A 185 -1.81 13.35 -5.84
C VAL A 185 -0.51 13.68 -6.58
N ARG A 186 0.38 14.41 -5.93
CA ARG A 186 1.65 14.89 -6.49
C ARG A 186 2.90 14.30 -5.84
N VAL A 187 2.76 13.61 -4.71
CA VAL A 187 3.92 12.94 -4.08
C VAL A 187 4.53 11.88 -4.98
N PRO A 188 5.86 11.65 -4.95
CA PRO A 188 6.51 10.55 -5.66
C PRO A 188 5.91 9.19 -5.29
N VAL A 189 5.60 8.36 -6.29
CA VAL A 189 5.00 7.04 -6.06
C VAL A 189 5.76 5.95 -6.80
N MET A 190 6.15 4.88 -6.10
CA MET A 190 6.64 3.66 -6.71
C MET A 190 5.65 2.51 -6.46
N ALA A 191 5.31 1.76 -7.50
CA ALA A 191 4.60 0.49 -7.35
C ALA A 191 5.53 -0.68 -7.65
N VAL A 192 5.61 -1.62 -6.72
CA VAL A 192 6.36 -2.85 -6.84
C VAL A 192 5.37 -4.01 -7.00
N ALA A 193 5.47 -4.73 -8.09
CA ALA A 193 4.64 -5.89 -8.40
C ALA A 193 5.50 -7.07 -8.82
N ALA A 194 4.98 -8.28 -8.74
CA ALA A 194 5.71 -9.49 -9.08
C ALA A 194 4.94 -10.38 -10.06
N LEU A 195 5.66 -11.01 -10.98
CA LEU A 195 5.04 -11.85 -12.02
C LEU A 195 4.42 -13.14 -11.46
N GLY A 196 4.95 -13.66 -10.35
CA GLY A 196 4.40 -14.81 -9.64
C GLY A 196 3.28 -14.45 -8.67
N ASP A 197 2.93 -13.16 -8.53
CA ASP A 197 1.83 -12.74 -7.69
C ASP A 197 0.49 -12.91 -8.44
N HIS A 198 -0.18 -14.02 -8.19
CA HIS A 198 -1.50 -14.30 -8.74
C HIS A 198 -2.63 -13.66 -7.94
N GLN A 199 -2.36 -13.17 -6.75
CA GLN A 199 -3.34 -12.46 -5.92
C GLN A 199 -3.51 -11.02 -6.40
N ASP A 200 -2.40 -10.30 -6.50
CA ASP A 200 -2.38 -8.91 -6.95
C ASP A 200 -1.46 -8.76 -8.19
N PRO A 201 -1.95 -9.15 -9.39
CA PRO A 201 -1.13 -9.28 -10.58
C PRO A 201 -0.57 -7.94 -11.04
N ALA A 202 0.61 -7.99 -11.65
CA ALA A 202 1.39 -6.82 -12.06
C ALA A 202 0.58 -5.79 -12.86
N TRP A 203 -0.27 -6.24 -13.80
CA TRP A 203 -1.12 -5.34 -14.61
C TRP A 203 -2.10 -4.52 -13.74
N ALA A 204 -2.60 -5.10 -12.66
CA ALA A 204 -3.55 -4.41 -11.78
C ALA A 204 -2.86 -3.41 -10.85
N CYS A 205 -1.64 -3.74 -10.39
CA CYS A 205 -0.78 -2.82 -9.63
C CYS A 205 -0.34 -1.64 -10.51
N GLU A 206 0.06 -1.90 -11.76
CA GLU A 206 0.42 -0.85 -12.72
C GLU A 206 -0.78 0.06 -13.03
N LYS A 207 -1.99 -0.51 -13.15
CA LYS A 207 -3.20 0.27 -13.36
C LYS A 207 -3.48 1.22 -12.19
N LEU A 208 -3.25 0.79 -10.95
CA LEU A 208 -3.38 1.66 -9.78
C LEU A 208 -2.34 2.78 -9.83
N LEU A 209 -1.08 2.47 -10.13
CA LEU A 209 -0.02 3.46 -10.24
C LEU A 209 -0.34 4.53 -11.30
N LYS A 210 -0.83 4.12 -12.48
CA LYS A 210 -1.17 5.02 -13.58
C LYS A 210 -2.32 6.00 -13.25
N GLN A 211 -3.04 5.76 -12.18
CA GLN A 211 -4.10 6.67 -11.73
C GLN A 211 -3.55 7.86 -10.93
N PHE A 212 -2.35 7.73 -10.37
CA PHE A 212 -1.72 8.83 -9.65
C PHE A 212 -1.29 9.94 -10.61
N GLY A 213 -1.60 11.19 -10.24
CA GLY A 213 -1.14 12.38 -10.96
C GLY A 213 0.30 12.80 -10.64
N SER A 214 1.05 11.93 -9.96
CA SER A 214 2.42 12.19 -9.56
C SER A 214 3.34 12.44 -10.75
N PRO A 215 4.16 13.49 -10.70
CA PRO A 215 5.16 13.77 -11.74
C PRO A 215 6.31 12.76 -11.71
N LEU A 216 6.52 12.07 -10.59
CA LEU A 216 7.52 11.02 -10.41
C LEU A 216 6.83 9.70 -10.01
N SER A 217 6.56 8.88 -11.01
CA SER A 217 5.99 7.54 -10.82
C SER A 217 6.93 6.48 -11.40
N GLU A 218 7.21 5.42 -10.62
CA GLU A 218 8.07 4.32 -11.05
C GLU A 218 7.34 2.98 -10.86
N PHE A 219 7.34 2.14 -11.90
CA PHE A 219 6.80 0.79 -11.85
C PHE A 219 7.93 -0.23 -11.87
N LEU A 220 8.12 -0.94 -10.77
CA LEU A 220 9.09 -2.02 -10.63
C LEU A 220 8.37 -3.38 -10.72
N CYS A 221 8.57 -4.09 -11.82
CA CYS A 221 8.00 -5.41 -12.03
C CYS A 221 9.06 -6.50 -11.80
N LEU A 222 8.89 -7.28 -10.73
CA LEU A 222 9.81 -8.34 -10.33
C LEU A 222 9.51 -9.61 -11.11
N GLY A 223 10.52 -10.13 -11.80
CA GLY A 223 10.39 -11.37 -12.54
C GLY A 223 11.62 -11.71 -13.36
N LYS A 224 11.81 -12.98 -13.69
CA LYS A 224 12.95 -13.46 -14.46
C LYS A 224 13.13 -12.72 -15.79
N LYS A 225 12.03 -12.42 -16.47
CA LYS A 225 12.06 -11.66 -17.74
C LYS A 225 12.51 -10.20 -17.58
N HIS A 226 12.58 -9.70 -16.34
CA HIS A 226 13.06 -8.36 -16.01
C HIS A 226 14.43 -8.38 -15.32
N GLY A 227 15.16 -9.53 -15.35
CA GLY A 227 16.52 -9.65 -14.81
C GLY A 227 16.61 -10.05 -13.34
N PHE A 228 15.50 -10.40 -12.69
CA PHE A 228 15.49 -10.90 -11.31
C PHE A 228 15.70 -12.41 -11.26
N SER A 229 16.14 -12.95 -10.13
CA SER A 229 16.39 -14.38 -9.94
C SER A 229 15.12 -15.24 -9.95
N GLY A 230 13.96 -14.66 -9.65
CA GLY A 230 12.67 -15.33 -9.59
C GLY A 230 11.49 -14.44 -9.99
N ASP A 231 10.33 -15.07 -10.20
CA ASP A 231 9.10 -14.32 -10.51
C ASP A 231 8.40 -13.78 -9.25
N PHE A 232 8.89 -14.11 -8.08
CA PHE A 232 8.38 -13.74 -6.74
C PHE A 232 6.86 -13.88 -6.60
N GLY A 233 6.41 -14.33 -5.45
CA GLY A 233 5.01 -14.33 -5.06
C GLY A 233 4.65 -13.07 -4.25
N HIS A 234 3.38 -12.99 -3.84
CA HIS A 234 2.80 -11.86 -3.13
C HIS A 234 3.57 -11.43 -1.86
N VAL A 235 4.00 -12.39 -1.06
CA VAL A 235 4.76 -12.16 0.19
C VAL A 235 6.27 -12.24 -0.09
N GLU A 236 6.68 -13.12 -1.00
CA GLU A 236 8.08 -13.40 -1.30
C GLU A 236 8.83 -12.17 -1.80
N MET A 237 8.15 -11.26 -2.52
CA MET A 237 8.72 -9.99 -3.00
C MET A 237 9.32 -9.12 -1.89
N LEU A 238 9.00 -9.40 -0.62
CA LEU A 238 9.50 -8.66 0.53
C LEU A 238 10.28 -9.52 1.53
N VAL A 239 9.90 -10.81 1.73
CA VAL A 239 10.43 -11.60 2.83
C VAL A 239 11.45 -12.66 2.40
N SER A 240 11.58 -12.97 1.12
CA SER A 240 12.52 -13.98 0.62
C SER A 240 13.98 -13.51 0.74
N LYS A 241 14.92 -14.46 0.71
CA LYS A 241 16.36 -14.16 0.68
C LYS A 241 16.77 -13.44 -0.61
N GLU A 242 16.09 -13.77 -1.69
CA GLU A 242 16.28 -13.14 -3.00
C GLU A 242 15.81 -11.68 -2.94
N ALA A 243 14.65 -11.41 -2.34
CA ALA A 243 14.16 -10.04 -2.14
C ALA A 243 15.11 -9.18 -1.30
N GLN A 244 15.77 -9.76 -0.29
CA GLN A 244 16.77 -9.06 0.52
C GLN A 244 17.94 -8.56 -0.34
N ARG A 245 18.32 -9.30 -1.36
CA ARG A 245 19.46 -8.98 -2.23
C ARG A 245 19.11 -8.11 -3.41
N GLU A 246 17.91 -8.30 -3.95
CA GLU A 246 17.52 -7.74 -5.24
C GLU A 246 16.48 -6.62 -5.12
N VAL A 247 15.59 -6.68 -4.13
CA VAL A 247 14.46 -5.74 -4.01
C VAL A 247 14.72 -4.65 -2.97
N TRP A 248 15.23 -5.02 -1.77
CA TRP A 248 15.44 -4.04 -0.70
C TRP A 248 16.39 -2.91 -1.08
N PRO A 249 17.54 -3.18 -1.79
CA PRO A 249 18.42 -2.08 -2.25
C PRO A 249 17.75 -1.12 -3.23
N LEU A 250 16.86 -1.62 -4.11
CA LEU A 250 16.11 -0.79 -5.05
C LEU A 250 15.12 0.12 -4.32
N VAL A 251 14.46 -0.42 -3.29
CA VAL A 251 13.58 0.37 -2.43
C VAL A 251 14.37 1.45 -1.69
N GLU A 252 15.50 1.11 -1.09
CA GLU A 252 16.37 2.09 -0.41
C GLU A 252 16.82 3.19 -1.38
N GLN A 253 17.26 2.82 -2.57
CA GLN A 253 17.66 3.79 -3.61
C GLN A 253 16.53 4.74 -3.97
N TRP A 254 15.30 4.21 -4.13
CA TRP A 254 14.11 5.04 -4.37
C TRP A 254 13.86 6.02 -3.24
N LEU A 255 13.89 5.57 -1.98
CA LEU A 255 13.65 6.44 -0.83
C LEU A 255 14.67 7.59 -0.73
N ARG A 256 15.92 7.35 -1.12
CA ARG A 256 16.96 8.39 -1.14
C ARG A 256 16.81 9.37 -2.30
N LYS A 257 16.41 8.85 -3.46
CA LYS A 257 16.32 9.62 -4.71
C LYS A 257 15.05 10.46 -4.80
N SER A 258 13.89 9.91 -4.39
CA SER A 258 12.58 10.49 -4.67
C SER A 258 12.37 11.92 -4.12
N PRO A 259 12.84 12.30 -2.91
CA PRO A 259 12.67 13.67 -2.45
C PRO A 259 13.51 14.70 -3.24
N GLN A 260 14.70 14.31 -3.68
CA GLN A 260 15.59 15.17 -4.46
C GLN A 260 15.00 15.47 -5.84
N VAL A 261 14.57 14.40 -6.55
CA VAL A 261 13.95 14.56 -7.87
C VAL A 261 12.63 15.31 -7.78
N ALA A 262 11.85 15.12 -6.71
CA ALA A 262 10.63 15.92 -6.50
C ALA A 262 10.93 17.41 -6.34
N ALA A 263 11.96 17.77 -5.58
CA ALA A 263 12.37 19.16 -5.41
C ALA A 263 12.88 19.80 -6.73
N GLU A 264 13.64 19.04 -7.52
CA GLU A 264 14.12 19.47 -8.84
C GLU A 264 12.97 19.68 -9.84
N LEU A 265 11.93 18.83 -9.79
CA LEU A 265 10.71 19.00 -10.60
C LEU A 265 9.91 20.24 -10.18
N GLU A 266 9.80 20.49 -8.87
CA GLU A 266 9.12 21.68 -8.34
C GLU A 266 9.87 22.98 -8.68
N SER A 267 11.21 22.95 -8.72
CA SER A 267 12.06 24.11 -9.09
C SER A 267 12.16 24.35 -10.60
N GLY A 268 11.70 23.42 -11.44
CA GLY A 268 11.80 23.50 -12.91
C GLY A 268 13.19 23.16 -13.48
N GLU A 269 14.14 22.70 -12.65
CA GLU A 269 15.51 22.40 -13.08
C GLU A 269 15.59 21.19 -14.02
N LEU A 270 14.67 20.23 -13.92
CA LEU A 270 14.63 19.02 -14.78
C LEU A 270 14.01 19.26 -16.16
N GLU A 271 13.20 20.29 -16.36
CA GLU A 271 12.69 20.64 -17.70
C GLU A 271 13.78 21.20 -18.63
N GLY A 272 14.79 21.87 -18.07
CA GLY A 272 15.93 22.39 -18.83
C GLY A 272 16.84 21.32 -19.45
N ASN A 273 16.94 20.14 -18.84
CA ASN A 273 17.84 19.07 -19.31
C ASN A 273 17.25 18.18 -20.43
N LYS A 274 15.93 18.19 -20.63
CA LYS A 274 15.32 17.48 -21.76
C LYS A 274 15.39 18.25 -23.08
N ALA A 275 15.56 19.56 -23.02
CA ALA A 275 15.70 20.42 -24.22
C ALA A 275 17.12 20.41 -24.84
N VAL A 276 18.14 20.00 -24.08
CA VAL A 276 19.56 20.02 -24.53
C VAL A 276 20.01 18.70 -25.16
N SER A 277 19.23 17.59 -25.02
CA SER A 277 19.56 16.28 -25.60
C SER A 277 18.82 15.94 -26.91
N ALA A 278 18.15 16.93 -27.53
CA ALA A 278 17.41 16.79 -28.81
C ALA A 278 17.95 17.65 -29.94
N GLU A 279 19.25 18.11 -29.86
CA GLU A 279 19.98 18.69 -30.98
C GLU A 279 21.07 17.75 -31.51
#